data_389624cb68438cd989a971da5e4a44b6
#
_entry.id   389624cb68438cd989a971da5e4a44b6
#
_cell.length_a   1.000
_cell.length_b   1.000
_cell.length_c   1.000
_cell.angle_alpha   90.00
_cell.angle_beta   90.00
_cell.angle_gamma   90.00
#
_symmetry.space_group_name_H-M   'P 1'
#
loop_
_entity.id
_entity.type
_entity.pdbx_description
1 polymer ?
#
loop_
_entity_poly.entity_id
_entity_poly.type
_entity_poly.pdbx_seq_one_letter_code
_entity_poly.pdbx_strand_id
1 'polypeptide(L)'
;HQADLEKVKEQLDRKSGDYNQFWHDRNYLLNTHKVKAEVVFTHGSQDWNVKPLHVYQMFHALPAYINKHLFFHNGAHVYMNNWQSIDFRESMNALLTKKLLGQDTNFQLPTVIWQDNTAPQTWQTLDDFGNQESSETFSLGQEEQVIQNQYPDKDFERYGKTYQTFNTDLYQGKANQITIDLPVTKNLHLNGRAQLNLRIKSSTNKGLLSAQLLEHG
;
A
#
# COMPACT_ATOMS: atom_id res chain seq x y z
N HIS A 1 13.21 5.73 -29.17
CA HIS A 1 13.43 5.24 -27.78
C HIS A 1 14.03 6.28 -26.85
N GLN A 2 15.14 6.97 -27.20
CA GLN A 2 15.76 7.96 -26.31
C GLN A 2 14.94 9.24 -26.21
N ALA A 3 14.38 9.72 -27.33
CA ALA A 3 13.47 10.88 -27.36
C ALA A 3 12.18 10.63 -26.54
N ASP A 4 11.66 9.41 -26.56
CA ASP A 4 10.48 9.03 -25.77
C ASP A 4 10.82 9.03 -24.27
N LEU A 5 12.01 8.59 -23.90
CA LEU A 5 12.47 8.59 -22.51
C LEU A 5 12.61 10.03 -21.96
N GLU A 6 13.21 10.94 -22.76
CA GLU A 6 13.34 12.36 -22.34
C GLU A 6 11.96 13.03 -22.20
N LYS A 7 11.04 12.74 -23.12
CA LYS A 7 9.66 13.24 -23.01
C LYS A 7 8.95 12.74 -21.74
N VAL A 8 9.15 11.47 -21.39
CA VAL A 8 8.59 10.91 -20.13
C VAL A 8 9.23 11.57 -18.92
N LYS A 9 10.54 11.78 -18.90
CA LYS A 9 11.24 12.47 -17.81
C LYS A 9 10.74 13.91 -17.61
N GLU A 10 10.51 14.63 -18.69
CA GLU A 10 9.97 15.98 -18.65
C GLU A 10 8.54 15.99 -18.08
N GLN A 11 7.69 15.09 -18.56
CA GLN A 11 6.30 14.97 -18.12
C GLN A 11 6.15 14.53 -16.66
N LEU A 12 7.09 13.76 -16.12
CA LEU A 12 7.12 13.35 -14.72
C LEU A 12 7.28 14.53 -13.76
N ASP A 13 7.79 15.66 -14.26
CA ASP A 13 8.02 16.89 -13.51
C ASP A 13 8.59 16.66 -12.10
N ARG A 14 9.75 16.07 -12.03
CA ARG A 14 10.44 15.84 -10.75
C ARG A 14 10.88 17.11 -10.03
N LYS A 15 10.79 18.28 -10.70
CA LYS A 15 11.17 19.57 -10.11
C LYS A 15 10.11 20.10 -9.17
N SER A 16 8.84 20.09 -9.57
CA SER A 16 7.74 20.52 -8.71
C SER A 16 7.20 19.37 -7.87
N GLY A 17 7.15 18.15 -8.43
CA GLY A 17 6.51 16.99 -7.83
C GLY A 17 4.98 17.07 -7.86
N ASP A 18 4.41 18.00 -8.63
CA ASP A 18 2.97 18.24 -8.67
C ASP A 18 2.22 17.18 -9.48
N TYR A 19 0.96 16.99 -9.10
CA TYR A 19 0.02 16.18 -9.88
C TYR A 19 -0.40 16.96 -11.12
N ASN A 20 0.17 16.58 -12.26
CA ASN A 20 -0.06 17.22 -13.56
C ASN A 20 -0.88 16.33 -14.52
N GLN A 21 -1.05 16.77 -15.77
CA GLN A 21 -1.83 16.03 -16.77
C GLN A 21 -1.27 14.62 -17.04
N PHE A 22 0.05 14.43 -16.98
CA PHE A 22 0.66 13.12 -17.14
C PHE A 22 0.15 12.10 -16.10
N TRP A 23 0.04 12.52 -14.84
CA TRP A 23 -0.48 11.69 -13.76
C TRP A 23 -1.99 11.54 -13.82
N HIS A 24 -2.71 12.59 -14.21
CA HIS A 24 -4.16 12.55 -14.40
C HIS A 24 -4.55 11.49 -15.44
N ASP A 25 -3.87 11.44 -16.59
CA ASP A 25 -4.17 10.50 -17.67
C ASP A 25 -3.88 9.03 -17.29
N ARG A 26 -3.09 8.83 -16.24
CA ARG A 26 -2.74 7.51 -15.68
C ARG A 26 -3.48 7.17 -14.40
N ASN A 27 -4.36 8.02 -13.98
CA ASN A 27 -5.20 7.78 -12.81
C ASN A 27 -6.40 6.91 -13.19
N TYR A 28 -6.24 5.60 -13.11
CA TYR A 28 -7.29 4.65 -13.47
C TYR A 28 -8.50 4.68 -12.54
N LEU A 29 -8.38 5.26 -11.34
CA LEU A 29 -9.51 5.47 -10.43
C LEU A 29 -10.64 6.29 -11.07
N LEU A 30 -10.30 7.20 -11.97
CA LEU A 30 -11.26 8.04 -12.70
C LEU A 30 -12.14 7.24 -13.68
N ASN A 31 -11.73 6.02 -14.01
CA ASN A 31 -12.38 5.19 -15.02
C ASN A 31 -12.94 3.87 -14.49
N THR A 32 -13.01 3.69 -13.19
CA THR A 32 -13.50 2.45 -12.56
C THR A 32 -14.95 2.13 -12.92
N HIS A 33 -15.76 3.15 -13.19
CA HIS A 33 -17.13 3.00 -13.68
C HIS A 33 -17.27 2.27 -15.03
N LYS A 34 -16.16 2.15 -15.78
CA LYS A 34 -16.11 1.43 -17.06
C LYS A 34 -15.82 -0.07 -16.88
N VAL A 35 -15.40 -0.50 -15.70
CA VAL A 35 -15.13 -1.89 -15.42
C VAL A 35 -16.44 -2.67 -15.40
N LYS A 36 -16.46 -3.79 -16.13
CA LYS A 36 -17.62 -4.71 -16.21
C LYS A 36 -17.28 -6.13 -15.79
N ALA A 37 -16.00 -6.45 -15.78
CA ALA A 37 -15.52 -7.76 -15.40
C ALA A 37 -15.47 -7.92 -13.88
N GLU A 38 -15.62 -9.15 -13.40
CA GLU A 38 -15.27 -9.54 -12.05
C GLU A 38 -13.77 -9.34 -11.82
N VAL A 39 -13.38 -8.83 -10.66
CA VAL A 39 -11.99 -8.44 -10.38
C VAL A 39 -11.44 -9.22 -9.19
N VAL A 40 -10.29 -9.81 -9.37
CA VAL A 40 -9.53 -10.45 -8.29
C VAL A 40 -8.24 -9.67 -8.08
N PHE A 41 -8.05 -9.16 -6.88
CA PHE A 41 -6.82 -8.52 -6.43
C PHE A 41 -5.97 -9.48 -5.63
N THR A 42 -4.66 -9.34 -5.76
CA THR A 42 -3.69 -9.94 -4.84
C THR A 42 -2.74 -8.85 -4.38
N HIS A 43 -2.51 -8.73 -3.07
CA HIS A 43 -1.65 -7.67 -2.56
C HIS A 43 -1.00 -8.03 -1.22
N GLY A 44 0.21 -7.54 -1.01
CA GLY A 44 0.94 -7.70 0.24
C GLY A 44 0.83 -6.48 1.16
N SER A 45 0.59 -6.70 2.44
CA SER A 45 0.53 -5.64 3.44
C SER A 45 1.85 -4.89 3.59
N GLN A 46 2.97 -5.54 3.27
CA GLN A 46 4.33 -4.99 3.33
C GLN A 46 4.89 -4.63 1.95
N ASP A 47 4.04 -4.41 0.97
CA ASP A 47 4.48 -4.01 -0.37
C ASP A 47 4.96 -2.55 -0.38
N TRP A 48 6.27 -2.39 -0.49
CA TRP A 48 6.92 -1.07 -0.56
C TRP A 48 6.91 -0.48 -1.96
N ASN A 49 6.79 -1.32 -2.97
CA ASN A 49 6.80 -0.91 -4.37
C ASN A 49 5.43 -0.35 -4.77
N VAL A 50 4.38 -1.14 -4.55
CA VAL A 50 2.99 -0.71 -4.75
C VAL A 50 2.32 -0.65 -3.38
N LYS A 51 2.09 0.56 -2.88
CA LYS A 51 1.57 0.74 -1.52
C LYS A 51 0.19 0.11 -1.34
N PRO A 52 -0.12 -0.52 -0.19
CA PRO A 52 -1.43 -1.11 0.10
C PRO A 52 -2.60 -0.12 -0.06
N LEU A 53 -2.34 1.19 0.09
CA LEU A 53 -3.34 2.22 -0.17
C LEU A 53 -3.89 2.17 -1.60
N HIS A 54 -3.08 1.77 -2.58
CA HIS A 54 -3.53 1.70 -3.98
C HIS A 54 -4.58 0.61 -4.20
N VAL A 55 -4.38 -0.58 -3.64
CA VAL A 55 -5.38 -1.65 -3.73
C VAL A 55 -6.63 -1.28 -2.95
N TYR A 56 -6.49 -0.66 -1.78
CA TYR A 56 -7.63 -0.16 -1.00
C TYR A 56 -8.48 0.81 -1.83
N GLN A 57 -7.86 1.83 -2.41
CA GLN A 57 -8.56 2.82 -3.23
C GLN A 57 -9.23 2.20 -4.45
N MET A 58 -8.54 1.31 -5.16
CA MET A 58 -9.09 0.65 -6.34
C MET A 58 -10.25 -0.27 -5.98
N PHE A 59 -10.13 -1.05 -4.90
CA PHE A 59 -11.18 -1.96 -4.43
C PHE A 59 -12.49 -1.21 -4.13
N HIS A 60 -12.39 -0.07 -3.41
CA HIS A 60 -13.56 0.74 -3.07
C HIS A 60 -14.08 1.61 -4.21
N ALA A 61 -13.24 1.98 -5.16
CA ALA A 61 -13.65 2.77 -6.33
C ALA A 61 -14.41 1.95 -7.39
N LEU A 62 -14.28 0.62 -7.38
CA LEU A 62 -15.07 -0.24 -8.26
C LEU A 62 -16.56 -0.14 -7.92
N PRO A 63 -17.45 -0.10 -8.95
CA PRO A 63 -18.90 -0.05 -8.74
C PRO A 63 -19.40 -1.21 -7.87
N ALA A 64 -20.46 -0.97 -7.10
CA ALA A 64 -21.04 -1.95 -6.20
C ALA A 64 -21.59 -3.21 -6.92
N TYR A 65 -21.94 -3.09 -8.21
CA TYR A 65 -22.43 -4.21 -9.00
C TYR A 65 -21.31 -5.15 -9.51
N ILE A 66 -20.04 -4.77 -9.31
CA ILE A 66 -18.91 -5.60 -9.70
C ILE A 66 -18.55 -6.57 -8.56
N ASN A 67 -18.56 -7.87 -8.88
CA ASN A 67 -17.97 -8.85 -7.99
C ASN A 67 -16.48 -8.61 -7.91
N LYS A 68 -15.99 -8.41 -6.71
CA LYS A 68 -14.59 -8.10 -6.44
C LYS A 68 -14.07 -8.92 -5.26
N HIS A 69 -12.86 -9.39 -5.40
CA HIS A 69 -12.21 -10.28 -4.46
C HIS A 69 -10.79 -9.81 -4.19
N LEU A 70 -10.30 -10.02 -2.99
CA LEU A 70 -8.94 -9.65 -2.60
C LEU A 70 -8.29 -10.77 -1.80
N PHE A 71 -7.11 -11.20 -2.22
CA PHE A 71 -6.18 -11.94 -1.41
C PHE A 71 -5.15 -10.98 -0.82
N PHE A 72 -5.20 -10.77 0.49
CA PHE A 72 -4.34 -9.84 1.19
C PHE A 72 -3.39 -10.59 2.12
N HIS A 73 -2.11 -10.63 1.77
CA HIS A 73 -1.09 -11.41 2.47
C HIS A 73 -0.10 -10.55 3.23
N ASN A 74 0.66 -11.15 4.15
CA ASN A 74 1.66 -10.46 5.00
C ASN A 74 2.99 -10.18 4.29
N GLY A 75 3.15 -10.61 3.05
CA GLY A 75 4.40 -10.45 2.31
C GLY A 75 4.56 -9.08 1.67
N ALA A 76 5.71 -8.92 1.04
CA ALA A 76 6.04 -7.78 0.20
C ALA A 76 5.49 -7.96 -1.23
N HIS A 77 6.18 -7.42 -2.23
CA HIS A 77 5.83 -7.53 -3.65
C HIS A 77 6.18 -8.93 -4.20
N VAL A 78 5.28 -9.89 -3.96
CA VAL A 78 5.46 -11.31 -4.34
C VAL A 78 4.24 -11.86 -5.05
N TYR A 79 4.45 -12.95 -5.79
CA TYR A 79 3.36 -13.66 -6.47
C TYR A 79 2.64 -14.63 -5.53
N MET A 80 1.31 -14.65 -5.60
CA MET A 80 0.46 -15.53 -4.78
C MET A 80 0.73 -17.02 -4.97
N ASN A 81 1.17 -17.45 -6.15
CA ASN A 81 1.50 -18.85 -6.40
C ASN A 81 2.69 -19.38 -5.58
N ASN A 82 3.44 -18.49 -4.94
CA ASN A 82 4.53 -18.84 -4.01
C ASN A 82 4.04 -19.03 -2.56
N TRP A 83 2.77 -18.77 -2.30
CA TRP A 83 2.17 -18.85 -0.99
C TRP A 83 1.69 -20.27 -0.68
N GLN A 84 2.31 -20.95 0.26
CA GLN A 84 2.09 -22.38 0.51
C GLN A 84 0.85 -22.68 1.37
N SER A 85 0.39 -21.72 2.18
CA SER A 85 -0.70 -21.90 3.13
C SER A 85 -2.10 -21.73 2.54
N ILE A 86 -2.21 -21.37 1.27
CA ILE A 86 -3.46 -21.26 0.53
C ILE A 86 -3.27 -21.72 -0.91
N ASP A 87 -4.24 -22.47 -1.45
CA ASP A 87 -4.22 -22.84 -2.86
C ASP A 87 -4.89 -21.77 -3.73
N PHE A 88 -4.15 -20.72 -3.98
CA PHE A 88 -4.57 -19.64 -4.88
C PHE A 88 -4.85 -20.13 -6.30
N ARG A 89 -4.02 -21.04 -6.81
CA ARG A 89 -4.16 -21.56 -8.17
C ARG A 89 -5.42 -22.39 -8.35
N GLU A 90 -5.75 -23.24 -7.37
CA GLU A 90 -7.00 -24.00 -7.38
C GLU A 90 -8.21 -23.08 -7.35
N SER A 91 -8.18 -22.06 -6.48
CA SER A 91 -9.22 -21.03 -6.40
C SER A 91 -9.42 -20.31 -7.73
N MET A 92 -8.32 -19.92 -8.40
CA MET A 92 -8.40 -19.27 -9.71
C MET A 92 -8.90 -20.23 -10.80
N ASN A 93 -8.46 -21.48 -10.81
CA ASN A 93 -8.94 -22.47 -11.75
C ASN A 93 -10.46 -22.70 -11.59
N ALA A 94 -10.94 -22.82 -10.36
CA ALA A 94 -12.38 -22.99 -10.10
C ALA A 94 -13.18 -21.77 -10.57
N LEU A 95 -12.71 -20.56 -10.26
CA LEU A 95 -13.35 -19.32 -10.70
C LEU A 95 -13.39 -19.22 -12.23
N LEU A 96 -12.26 -19.43 -12.90
CA LEU A 96 -12.17 -19.32 -14.36
C LEU A 96 -12.99 -20.41 -15.07
N THR A 97 -13.00 -21.64 -14.53
CA THR A 97 -13.83 -22.73 -15.04
C THR A 97 -15.33 -22.36 -14.99
N LYS A 98 -15.77 -21.80 -13.87
CA LYS A 98 -17.15 -21.33 -13.73
C LYS A 98 -17.47 -20.18 -14.69
N LYS A 99 -16.59 -19.18 -14.80
CA LYS A 99 -16.86 -17.94 -15.55
C LYS A 99 -16.64 -18.06 -17.05
N LEU A 100 -15.61 -18.78 -17.47
CA LEU A 100 -15.22 -18.86 -18.89
C LEU A 100 -15.79 -20.09 -19.58
N LEU A 101 -15.94 -21.21 -18.86
CA LEU A 101 -16.45 -22.46 -19.42
C LEU A 101 -17.92 -22.71 -19.09
N GLY A 102 -18.53 -21.88 -18.24
CA GLY A 102 -19.93 -22.05 -17.84
C GLY A 102 -20.20 -23.33 -17.04
N GLN A 103 -19.16 -23.97 -16.52
CA GLN A 103 -19.31 -25.17 -15.69
C GLN A 103 -19.73 -24.76 -14.28
N ASP A 104 -20.83 -25.32 -13.80
CA ASP A 104 -21.28 -25.05 -12.44
C ASP A 104 -20.35 -25.73 -11.45
N THR A 105 -19.49 -24.94 -10.84
CA THR A 105 -18.72 -25.34 -9.67
C THR A 105 -19.41 -24.74 -8.47
N ASN A 106 -19.64 -25.49 -7.42
CA ASN A 106 -20.17 -24.96 -6.15
C ASN A 106 -19.19 -23.98 -5.46
N PHE A 107 -18.14 -23.57 -6.19
CA PHE A 107 -17.09 -22.68 -5.68
C PHE A 107 -17.56 -21.23 -5.70
N GLN A 108 -17.44 -20.58 -4.55
CA GLN A 108 -17.63 -19.15 -4.38
C GLN A 108 -16.39 -18.57 -3.73
N LEU A 109 -15.81 -17.57 -4.39
CA LEU A 109 -14.68 -16.84 -3.84
C LEU A 109 -15.18 -15.81 -2.82
N PRO A 110 -14.69 -15.78 -1.57
CA PRO A 110 -15.01 -14.73 -0.60
C PRO A 110 -14.61 -13.35 -1.10
N THR A 111 -15.22 -12.30 -0.56
CA THR A 111 -14.89 -10.92 -0.93
C THR A 111 -13.46 -10.57 -0.55
N VAL A 112 -13.05 -10.87 0.69
CA VAL A 112 -11.67 -10.69 1.15
C VAL A 112 -11.18 -11.96 1.82
N ILE A 113 -10.00 -12.36 1.46
CA ILE A 113 -9.24 -13.45 2.07
C ILE A 113 -7.94 -12.84 2.56
N TRP A 114 -7.75 -12.77 3.85
CA TRP A 114 -6.56 -12.14 4.43
C TRP A 114 -5.78 -13.10 5.30
N GLN A 115 -4.48 -12.94 5.29
CA GLN A 115 -3.55 -13.73 6.08
C GLN A 115 -3.39 -13.11 7.46
N ASP A 116 -3.58 -13.91 8.50
CA ASP A 116 -3.41 -13.47 9.88
C ASP A 116 -1.92 -13.14 10.14
N ASN A 117 -1.64 -11.98 10.70
CA ASN A 117 -0.28 -11.56 11.02
C ASN A 117 0.26 -12.21 12.31
N THR A 118 -0.61 -12.67 13.20
CA THR A 118 -0.23 -13.38 14.43
C THR A 118 -0.10 -14.89 14.22
N ALA A 119 -0.79 -15.41 13.20
CA ALA A 119 -0.76 -16.82 12.82
C ALA A 119 -0.61 -16.95 11.29
N PRO A 120 0.59 -16.77 10.71
CA PRO A 120 0.79 -16.61 9.27
C PRO A 120 0.34 -17.78 8.39
N GLN A 121 0.11 -18.96 8.97
CA GLN A 121 -0.44 -20.11 8.25
C GLN A 121 -1.99 -20.10 8.20
N THR A 122 -2.61 -19.13 8.88
CA THR A 122 -4.06 -19.01 8.97
C THR A 122 -4.57 -17.92 8.04
N TRP A 123 -5.61 -18.25 7.28
CA TRP A 123 -6.32 -17.31 6.42
C TRP A 123 -7.75 -17.15 6.91
N GLN A 124 -8.22 -15.93 6.91
CA GLN A 124 -9.56 -15.57 7.35
C GLN A 124 -10.29 -14.86 6.21
N THR A 125 -11.60 -14.76 6.33
CA THR A 125 -12.45 -14.10 5.35
C THR A 125 -13.18 -12.92 5.95
N LEU A 126 -13.40 -11.90 5.15
CA LEU A 126 -14.19 -10.72 5.49
C LEU A 126 -15.15 -10.41 4.33
N ASP A 127 -16.27 -9.79 4.65
CA ASP A 127 -17.26 -9.37 3.66
C ASP A 127 -16.88 -8.04 2.98
N ASP A 128 -15.97 -7.27 3.59
CA ASP A 128 -15.46 -6.01 3.02
C ASP A 128 -14.01 -5.75 3.43
N PHE A 129 -13.33 -4.91 2.68
CA PHE A 129 -11.93 -4.56 2.90
C PHE A 129 -11.80 -3.20 3.59
N GLY A 130 -11.49 -3.21 4.88
CA GLY A 130 -11.25 -2.01 5.65
C GLY A 130 -12.51 -1.17 5.89
N ASN A 131 -13.63 -1.82 6.15
CA ASN A 131 -14.84 -1.14 6.59
C ASN A 131 -14.60 -0.52 7.98
N GLN A 132 -14.70 0.82 8.06
CA GLN A 132 -14.49 1.55 9.32
C GLN A 132 -15.78 1.59 10.13
N GLU A 133 -15.97 0.63 11.00
CA GLU A 133 -17.04 0.69 11.99
C GLU A 133 -16.72 1.65 13.15
N SER A 134 -15.44 1.84 13.44
CA SER A 134 -14.95 2.75 14.48
C SER A 134 -13.57 3.29 14.16
N SER A 135 -13.19 4.39 14.79
CA SER A 135 -11.83 4.94 14.72
C SER A 135 -11.35 5.31 16.11
N GLU A 136 -10.06 5.12 16.37
CA GLU A 136 -9.38 5.57 17.57
C GLU A 136 -8.33 6.61 17.20
N THR A 137 -8.29 7.71 17.95
CA THR A 137 -7.35 8.81 17.70
C THR A 137 -6.32 8.87 18.83
N PHE A 138 -5.06 8.82 18.46
CA PHE A 138 -3.94 8.98 19.38
C PHE A 138 -3.32 10.36 19.23
N SER A 139 -3.05 11.03 20.34
CA SER A 139 -2.31 12.29 20.32
C SER A 139 -0.82 12.00 20.25
N LEU A 140 -0.14 12.62 19.28
CA LEU A 140 1.31 12.54 19.14
C LEU A 140 2.08 13.58 19.98
N GLY A 141 1.35 14.36 20.78
CA GLY A 141 1.90 15.49 21.53
C GLY A 141 1.74 16.83 20.81
N GLN A 142 2.14 17.88 21.48
CA GLN A 142 2.08 19.27 20.95
C GLN A 142 3.45 19.93 20.86
N GLU A 143 4.50 19.22 21.25
CA GLU A 143 5.86 19.77 21.23
C GLU A 143 6.40 19.83 19.78
N GLU A 144 7.09 20.93 19.50
CA GLU A 144 7.78 21.08 18.23
C GLU A 144 9.00 20.16 18.20
N GLN A 145 9.06 19.28 17.20
CA GLN A 145 10.20 18.42 16.93
C GLN A 145 10.79 18.76 15.57
N VAL A 146 12.11 18.77 15.48
CA VAL A 146 12.82 19.19 14.28
C VAL A 146 13.50 18.01 13.61
N ILE A 147 13.15 17.79 12.33
CA ILE A 147 13.86 16.86 11.46
C ILE A 147 14.86 17.65 10.63
N GLN A 148 16.12 17.30 10.71
CA GLN A 148 17.17 17.88 9.88
C GLN A 148 17.49 16.92 8.73
N ASN A 149 17.01 17.26 7.54
CA ASN A 149 17.26 16.48 6.35
C ASN A 149 18.58 16.93 5.68
N GLN A 150 19.69 16.78 6.41
CA GLN A 150 21.02 17.08 5.91
C GLN A 150 21.76 15.78 5.61
N TYR A 151 21.98 15.52 4.33
CA TYR A 151 22.83 14.44 3.87
C TYR A 151 24.15 15.04 3.37
N PRO A 152 25.31 14.54 3.81
CA PRO A 152 26.58 14.84 3.14
C PRO A 152 26.51 14.39 1.67
N ASP A 153 27.08 15.18 0.76
CA ASP A 153 27.02 14.92 -0.70
C ASP A 153 27.47 13.49 -1.07
N LYS A 154 28.49 12.97 -0.39
CA LYS A 154 28.96 11.59 -0.57
C LYS A 154 27.95 10.52 -0.17
N ASP A 155 27.10 10.82 0.80
CA ASP A 155 26.02 9.91 1.20
C ASP A 155 24.87 9.94 0.20
N PHE A 156 24.63 11.10 -0.42
CA PHE A 156 23.65 11.25 -1.48
C PHE A 156 24.02 10.42 -2.73
N GLU A 157 25.30 10.39 -3.11
CA GLU A 157 25.79 9.51 -4.16
C GLU A 157 25.63 8.04 -3.80
N ARG A 158 25.84 7.68 -2.54
CA ARG A 158 25.64 6.31 -2.02
C ARG A 158 24.18 5.91 -2.07
N TYR A 159 23.25 6.74 -1.62
CA TYR A 159 21.81 6.51 -1.65
C TYR A 159 21.25 6.46 -3.07
N GLY A 160 21.80 7.20 -3.98
CA GLY A 160 21.43 7.15 -5.39
C GLY A 160 21.78 5.81 -6.07
N LYS A 161 22.60 4.97 -5.43
CA LYS A 161 23.07 3.71 -6.01
C LYS A 161 22.24 2.49 -5.60
N THR A 162 21.64 2.45 -4.41
CA THR A 162 20.76 1.33 -4.01
C THR A 162 19.65 1.78 -3.07
N TYR A 163 18.41 1.49 -3.44
CA TYR A 163 17.22 1.65 -2.63
C TYR A 163 17.31 0.92 -1.28
N GLN A 164 17.93 -0.26 -1.26
CA GLN A 164 18.12 -1.06 -0.04
C GLN A 164 19.01 -0.36 0.99
N THR A 165 20.09 0.27 0.56
CA THR A 165 20.98 1.01 1.46
C THR A 165 20.27 2.21 2.09
N PHE A 166 19.47 2.92 1.31
CA PHE A 166 18.67 4.04 1.79
C PHE A 166 17.67 3.59 2.87
N ASN A 167 16.94 2.51 2.64
CA ASN A 167 16.01 1.97 3.61
C ASN A 167 16.71 1.51 4.88
N THR A 168 17.83 0.78 4.78
CA THR A 168 18.59 0.31 5.94
C THR A 168 19.05 1.49 6.80
N ASP A 169 19.53 2.55 6.19
CA ASP A 169 20.00 3.72 6.90
C ASP A 169 18.86 4.55 7.54
N LEU A 170 17.68 4.58 6.93
CA LEU A 170 16.47 5.17 7.52
C LEU A 170 16.05 4.44 8.80
N TYR A 171 16.08 3.10 8.79
CA TYR A 171 15.70 2.26 9.93
C TYR A 171 16.73 2.20 11.05
N GLN A 172 17.95 2.67 10.84
CA GLN A 172 19.00 2.66 11.86
C GLN A 172 19.07 3.89 12.77
N GLY A 173 17.99 4.66 12.89
CA GLY A 173 17.86 5.72 13.89
C GLY A 173 18.74 6.94 13.63
N LYS A 174 18.95 7.33 12.40
CA LYS A 174 19.73 8.54 12.05
C LYS A 174 18.92 9.83 12.22
N ALA A 175 19.63 10.94 12.30
CA ALA A 175 19.14 12.29 12.68
C ALA A 175 17.99 12.88 11.85
N ASN A 176 17.52 12.19 10.81
CA ASN A 176 16.45 12.60 9.92
C ASN A 176 15.12 11.92 10.18
N GLN A 177 14.96 11.26 11.33
CA GLN A 177 13.70 10.65 11.73
C GLN A 177 13.30 11.05 13.15
N ILE A 178 12.00 11.00 13.40
CA ILE A 178 11.41 11.12 14.72
C ILE A 178 10.65 9.83 15.00
N THR A 179 10.87 9.25 16.16
CA THR A 179 10.07 8.12 16.67
C THR A 179 9.18 8.63 17.78
N ILE A 180 7.90 8.28 17.72
CA ILE A 180 6.91 8.64 18.73
C ILE A 180 6.28 7.33 19.21
N ASP A 181 6.48 7.03 20.49
CA ASP A 181 5.88 5.86 21.11
C ASP A 181 4.44 6.15 21.53
N LEU A 182 3.53 5.31 21.07
CA LEU A 182 2.12 5.39 21.45
C LEU A 182 1.83 4.23 22.41
N PRO A 183 1.50 4.54 23.68
CA PRO A 183 1.17 3.48 24.64
C PRO A 183 -0.15 2.81 24.26
N VAL A 184 -0.08 1.53 23.94
CA VAL A 184 -1.24 0.69 23.68
C VAL A 184 -1.57 -0.11 24.93
N THR A 185 -2.71 0.17 25.54
CA THR A 185 -3.14 -0.44 26.81
C THR A 185 -4.09 -1.63 26.63
N LYS A 186 -4.48 -1.92 25.41
CA LYS A 186 -5.41 -3.02 25.04
C LYS A 186 -5.03 -3.58 23.68
N ASN A 187 -5.44 -4.81 23.42
CA ASN A 187 -5.30 -5.37 22.08
C ASN A 187 -6.06 -4.52 21.05
N LEU A 188 -5.38 -4.17 19.95
CA LEU A 188 -5.97 -3.44 18.85
C LEU A 188 -6.05 -4.35 17.63
N HIS A 189 -7.19 -4.37 17.00
CA HIS A 189 -7.36 -4.94 15.68
C HIS A 189 -7.46 -3.81 14.66
N LEU A 190 -6.39 -3.64 13.87
CA LEU A 190 -6.33 -2.60 12.84
C LEU A 190 -6.94 -3.15 11.56
N ASN A 191 -8.10 -2.60 11.19
CA ASN A 191 -8.76 -2.90 9.93
C ASN A 191 -9.16 -1.58 9.27
N GLY A 192 -8.50 -1.21 8.17
CA GLY A 192 -8.76 0.05 7.50
C GLY A 192 -7.50 0.86 7.24
N ARG A 193 -7.66 2.17 7.23
CA ARG A 193 -6.60 3.11 6.83
C ARG A 193 -6.13 3.96 8.01
N ALA A 194 -4.88 3.83 8.38
CA ALA A 194 -4.25 4.76 9.32
C ALA A 194 -4.16 6.17 8.69
N GLN A 195 -4.47 7.19 9.50
CA GLN A 195 -4.35 8.59 9.11
C GLN A 195 -3.41 9.31 10.07
N LEU A 196 -2.52 10.12 9.53
CA LEU A 196 -1.60 10.96 10.29
C LEU A 196 -1.89 12.43 10.00
N ASN A 197 -2.22 13.19 11.05
CA ASN A 197 -2.47 14.63 10.95
C ASN A 197 -1.30 15.38 11.60
N LEU A 198 -0.54 16.12 10.80
CA LEU A 198 0.62 16.88 11.25
C LEU A 198 0.49 18.35 10.87
N ARG A 199 0.99 19.22 11.74
CA ARG A 199 1.29 20.61 11.40
C ARG A 199 2.78 20.71 11.12
N ILE A 200 3.13 21.08 9.88
CA ILE A 200 4.51 21.08 9.42
C ILE A 200 4.92 22.52 9.06
N LYS A 201 6.15 22.90 9.47
CA LYS A 201 6.86 24.07 8.97
C LYS A 201 8.11 23.60 8.26
N SER A 202 8.31 24.01 7.02
CA SER A 202 9.50 23.65 6.25
C SER A 202 10.34 24.90 5.95
N SER A 203 11.65 24.77 5.97
CA SER A 203 12.58 25.79 5.51
C SER A 203 12.69 25.87 3.97
N THR A 204 12.11 24.89 3.26
CA THR A 204 12.10 24.82 1.81
C THR A 204 10.67 24.69 1.30
N ASN A 205 10.44 25.05 0.04
CA ASN A 205 9.14 24.91 -0.61
C ASN A 205 8.87 23.49 -1.16
N LYS A 206 9.79 22.56 -0.94
CA LYS A 206 9.70 21.17 -1.40
C LYS A 206 10.21 20.24 -0.31
N GLY A 207 9.59 19.09 -0.20
CA GLY A 207 10.02 18.04 0.73
C GLY A 207 9.27 16.75 0.51
N LEU A 208 9.86 15.66 0.98
CA LEU A 208 9.23 14.36 1.08
C LEU A 208 9.20 13.98 2.56
N LEU A 209 8.03 13.67 3.07
CA LEU A 209 7.84 13.12 4.40
C LEU A 209 7.21 11.74 4.27
N SER A 210 7.79 10.76 4.95
CA SER A 210 7.23 9.41 5.06
C SER A 210 6.91 9.12 6.52
N ALA A 211 5.82 8.41 6.76
CA ALA A 211 5.44 7.94 8.07
C ALA A 211 5.25 6.41 8.05
N GLN A 212 5.61 5.77 9.14
CA GLN A 212 5.40 4.36 9.37
C GLN A 212 4.74 4.14 10.71
N LEU A 213 3.81 3.20 10.76
CA LEU A 213 3.29 2.64 11.99
C LEU A 213 4.03 1.31 12.21
N LEU A 214 4.67 1.18 13.38
CA LEU A 214 5.44 0.00 13.76
C LEU A 214 4.87 -0.56 15.06
N GLU A 215 4.90 -1.87 15.19
CA GLU A 215 4.63 -2.56 16.44
C GLU A 215 5.96 -2.85 17.13
N HIS A 216 6.05 -2.46 18.40
CA HIS A 216 7.14 -2.83 19.28
C HIS A 216 6.62 -3.84 20.29
N GLY A 217 7.15 -5.05 20.23
CA GLY A 217 6.93 -6.10 21.21
C GLY A 217 8.02 -6.17 22.27
#